data_074736978abbcc2fbeb46cf989adde77
#
_entry.id   074736978abbcc2fbeb46cf989adde77
#
_cell.length_a   1.000
_cell.length_b   1.000
_cell.length_c   1.000
_cell.angle_alpha   90.00
_cell.angle_beta   90.00
_cell.angle_gamma   90.00
#
_symmetry.space_group_name_H-M   'P 1'
#
loop_
_entity.id
_entity.type
_entity.pdbx_description
1 polymer ?
#
loop_
_entity_poly.entity_id
_entity_poly.type
_entity_poly.pdbx_seq_one_letter_code
_entity_poly.pdbx_strand_id
1 'polypeptide(L)'
;MSIQTRLVEYSDADVLLEGMLAWDDSVDEVRPGILVSHAWRGRSEFEDGKAVKLAALGYVAFALDLYGKGVRGNSVEENSALMQPFIDDRAMLQHRLLLSLGVLREQHEADASKVAAIGYCFGGLCALDIARTGEDLAGVVSFHGLLGAPPDAGGNPIKARVLVLHGWDDPMAPPEAVLALSKELSKQGADWQLQAYGNTMHAFTNPAANDRVMGTVYNPSADRRSWVAMRNFLDELFGG
;
A
#
# COMPACT_ATOMS: atom_id res chain seq x y z
N MET A 1 11.21 19.80 -13.16
CA MET A 1 10.54 18.54 -12.77
C MET A 1 10.27 17.76 -14.04
N SER A 2 10.86 16.59 -14.20
CA SER A 2 10.76 15.72 -15.38
C SER A 2 10.47 14.29 -14.89
N ILE A 3 9.19 13.97 -14.72
CA ILE A 3 8.79 12.67 -14.21
C ILE A 3 8.97 11.61 -15.29
N GLN A 4 9.80 10.63 -14.98
CA GLN A 4 10.04 9.45 -15.79
C GLN A 4 9.33 8.24 -15.20
N THR A 5 9.05 7.26 -16.05
CA THR A 5 8.51 5.97 -15.64
C THR A 5 9.21 4.83 -16.38
N ARG A 6 9.39 3.69 -15.71
CA ARG A 6 10.01 2.49 -16.27
C ARG A 6 9.26 1.26 -15.77
N LEU A 7 8.96 0.32 -16.66
CA LEU A 7 8.52 -1.01 -16.26
C LEU A 7 9.73 -1.82 -15.79
N VAL A 8 9.58 -2.51 -14.67
CA VAL A 8 10.64 -3.33 -14.06
C VAL A 8 10.09 -4.74 -13.90
N GLU A 9 10.71 -5.67 -14.63
CA GLU A 9 10.40 -7.10 -14.51
C GLU A 9 11.22 -7.72 -13.38
N TYR A 10 10.58 -8.61 -12.63
CA TYR A 10 11.19 -9.40 -11.57
C TYR A 10 10.47 -10.75 -11.46
N SER A 11 11.04 -11.72 -10.77
CA SER A 11 10.46 -13.08 -10.73
C SER A 11 10.36 -13.62 -9.32
N ASP A 12 9.26 -14.31 -9.05
CA ASP A 12 9.08 -15.18 -7.88
C ASP A 12 8.96 -16.62 -8.38
N ALA A 13 10.05 -17.39 -8.27
CA ALA A 13 10.19 -18.69 -8.91
C ALA A 13 9.84 -18.62 -10.41
N ASP A 14 8.79 -19.33 -10.84
CA ASP A 14 8.35 -19.38 -12.24
C ASP A 14 7.34 -18.26 -12.60
N VAL A 15 7.00 -17.39 -11.66
CA VAL A 15 6.04 -16.30 -11.89
C VAL A 15 6.79 -15.02 -12.26
N LEU A 16 6.63 -14.59 -13.50
CA LEU A 16 7.13 -13.28 -13.95
C LEU A 16 6.18 -12.18 -13.46
N LEU A 17 6.74 -11.20 -12.77
CA LEU A 17 6.06 -10.03 -12.22
C LEU A 17 6.54 -8.77 -12.95
N GLU A 18 5.72 -7.73 -13.00
CA GLU A 18 6.07 -6.47 -13.62
C GLU A 18 5.51 -5.29 -12.84
N GLY A 19 6.39 -4.54 -12.18
CA GLY A 19 6.05 -3.28 -11.52
C GLY A 19 6.34 -2.06 -12.39
N MET A 20 5.92 -0.87 -11.93
CA MET A 20 6.21 0.40 -12.58
C MET A 20 6.93 1.33 -11.60
N LEU A 21 8.15 1.71 -11.93
CA LEU A 21 8.94 2.71 -11.23
C LEU A 21 8.62 4.10 -11.78
N ALA A 22 8.51 5.09 -10.90
CA ALA A 22 8.37 6.51 -11.25
C ALA A 22 9.33 7.36 -10.41
N TRP A 23 10.00 8.32 -11.05
CA TRP A 23 10.94 9.25 -10.39
C TRP A 23 11.04 10.58 -11.15
N ASP A 24 11.62 11.60 -10.54
CA ASP A 24 11.95 12.87 -11.20
C ASP A 24 13.42 12.86 -11.63
N ASP A 25 13.73 12.82 -12.92
CA ASP A 25 15.09 12.77 -13.47
C ASP A 25 15.80 14.15 -13.51
N SER A 26 15.13 15.20 -13.09
CA SER A 26 15.76 16.52 -12.93
C SER A 26 16.61 16.64 -11.65
N VAL A 27 16.71 15.57 -10.85
CA VAL A 27 17.45 15.50 -9.57
C VAL A 27 18.36 14.28 -9.60
N ASP A 28 19.66 14.47 -9.46
CA ASP A 28 20.68 13.40 -9.50
C ASP A 28 20.84 12.66 -8.16
N GLU A 29 20.30 13.21 -7.06
CA GLU A 29 20.41 12.62 -5.72
C GLU A 29 19.44 11.45 -5.54
N VAL A 30 19.89 10.40 -4.83
CA VAL A 30 18.99 9.31 -4.41
C VAL A 30 17.93 9.82 -3.44
N ARG A 31 16.73 9.29 -3.54
CA ARG A 31 15.56 9.78 -2.78
C ARG A 31 14.84 8.66 -2.06
N PRO A 32 14.08 8.98 -1.01
CA PRO A 32 13.29 7.97 -0.32
C PRO A 32 12.40 7.19 -1.28
N GLY A 33 12.36 5.86 -1.09
CA GLY A 33 11.58 4.93 -1.89
C GLY A 33 10.19 4.71 -1.30
N ILE A 34 9.15 4.70 -2.15
CA ILE A 34 7.77 4.37 -1.73
C ILE A 34 7.28 3.16 -2.52
N LEU A 35 7.04 2.07 -1.82
CA LEU A 35 6.38 0.89 -2.38
C LEU A 35 4.86 1.14 -2.42
N VAL A 36 4.22 0.97 -3.58
CA VAL A 36 2.78 1.19 -3.77
C VAL A 36 2.10 -0.13 -4.08
N SER A 37 1.31 -0.64 -3.13
CA SER A 37 0.59 -1.91 -3.27
C SER A 37 -0.80 -1.71 -3.87
N HIS A 38 -1.12 -2.55 -4.85
CA HIS A 38 -2.36 -2.45 -5.62
C HIS A 38 -3.59 -2.98 -4.86
N ALA A 39 -4.77 -2.53 -5.29
CA ALA A 39 -6.05 -3.06 -4.86
C ALA A 39 -6.28 -4.49 -5.43
N TRP A 40 -7.38 -5.11 -5.08
CA TRP A 40 -7.72 -6.50 -5.42
C TRP A 40 -7.72 -6.84 -6.93
N ARG A 41 -7.83 -5.85 -7.80
CA ARG A 41 -7.82 -6.02 -9.26
C ARG A 41 -6.44 -6.40 -9.82
N GLY A 42 -5.34 -6.13 -9.10
CA GLY A 42 -3.98 -6.13 -9.63
C GLY A 42 -3.49 -4.72 -10.00
N ARG A 43 -2.20 -4.57 -10.30
CA ARG A 43 -1.59 -3.28 -10.69
C ARG A 43 -2.29 -2.69 -11.91
N SER A 44 -2.67 -1.45 -11.82
CA SER A 44 -3.43 -0.73 -12.84
C SER A 44 -2.99 0.73 -12.98
N GLU A 45 -3.60 1.45 -13.89
CA GLU A 45 -3.39 2.89 -14.06
C GLU A 45 -3.66 3.70 -12.77
N PHE A 46 -4.44 3.16 -11.85
CA PHE A 46 -4.69 3.80 -10.56
C PHE A 46 -3.42 3.84 -9.70
N GLU A 47 -2.75 2.72 -9.50
CA GLU A 47 -1.52 2.62 -8.72
C GLU A 47 -0.35 3.29 -9.45
N ASP A 48 -0.25 3.11 -10.77
CA ASP A 48 0.74 3.77 -11.60
C ASP A 48 0.61 5.30 -11.50
N GLY A 49 -0.63 5.82 -11.53
CA GLY A 49 -0.91 7.25 -11.32
C GLY A 49 -0.57 7.74 -9.91
N LYS A 50 -0.69 6.89 -8.87
CA LYS A 50 -0.25 7.23 -7.51
C LYS A 50 1.29 7.29 -7.42
N ALA A 51 1.99 6.36 -8.08
CA ALA A 51 3.45 6.38 -8.15
C ALA A 51 3.97 7.65 -8.85
N VAL A 52 3.37 8.05 -9.97
CA VAL A 52 3.70 9.32 -10.66
C VAL A 52 3.47 10.54 -9.75
N LYS A 53 2.37 10.56 -8.99
CA LYS A 53 2.10 11.66 -8.04
C LYS A 53 3.12 11.70 -6.90
N LEU A 54 3.59 10.56 -6.41
CA LEU A 54 4.64 10.48 -5.39
C LEU A 54 6.00 10.95 -5.95
N ALA A 55 6.31 10.56 -7.20
CA ALA A 55 7.50 11.06 -7.88
C ALA A 55 7.50 12.59 -8.02
N ALA A 56 6.33 13.19 -8.29
CA ALA A 56 6.16 14.64 -8.32
C ALA A 56 6.29 15.32 -6.94
N LEU A 57 6.26 14.57 -5.85
CA LEU A 57 6.54 15.03 -4.49
C LEU A 57 8.02 14.84 -4.10
N GLY A 58 8.86 14.30 -4.98
CA GLY A 58 10.28 14.09 -4.73
C GLY A 58 10.66 12.69 -4.24
N TYR A 59 9.77 11.72 -4.31
CA TYR A 59 10.03 10.31 -3.98
C TYR A 59 10.41 9.49 -5.21
N VAL A 60 11.01 8.33 -4.99
CA VAL A 60 11.06 7.25 -6.00
C VAL A 60 9.95 6.26 -5.64
N ALA A 61 8.98 6.06 -6.52
CA ALA A 61 7.82 5.25 -6.22
C ALA A 61 7.73 4.00 -7.13
N PHE A 62 7.47 2.85 -6.55
CA PHE A 62 7.35 1.58 -7.25
C PHE A 62 5.96 0.98 -7.04
N ALA A 63 5.12 1.02 -8.07
CA ALA A 63 3.85 0.31 -8.11
C ALA A 63 4.13 -1.18 -8.38
N LEU A 64 4.03 -1.98 -7.33
CA LEU A 64 4.36 -3.41 -7.37
C LEU A 64 3.28 -4.24 -8.08
N ASP A 65 3.67 -5.45 -8.49
CA ASP A 65 2.77 -6.50 -8.99
C ASP A 65 2.85 -7.72 -8.06
N LEU A 66 1.70 -8.22 -7.59
CA LEU A 66 1.61 -9.43 -6.77
C LEU A 66 1.12 -10.64 -7.55
N TYR A 67 0.44 -10.43 -8.68
CA TYR A 67 -0.30 -11.49 -9.35
C TYR A 67 0.44 -12.12 -10.51
N GLY A 68 1.21 -11.33 -11.24
CA GLY A 68 1.92 -11.73 -12.44
C GLY A 68 1.83 -10.68 -13.54
N LYS A 69 2.82 -10.62 -14.40
CA LYS A 69 2.89 -9.66 -15.50
C LYS A 69 1.63 -9.68 -16.35
N GLY A 70 0.90 -8.55 -16.36
CA GLY A 70 -0.33 -8.38 -17.12
C GLY A 70 -1.56 -9.07 -16.52
N VAL A 71 -1.45 -9.74 -15.36
CA VAL A 71 -2.58 -10.40 -14.71
C VAL A 71 -3.43 -9.38 -13.96
N ARG A 72 -4.70 -9.24 -14.37
CA ARG A 72 -5.67 -8.32 -13.77
C ARG A 72 -7.06 -8.90 -13.84
N GLY A 73 -7.87 -8.66 -12.81
CA GLY A 73 -9.28 -9.03 -12.82
C GLY A 73 -10.15 -7.91 -13.41
N ASN A 74 -11.24 -8.28 -14.04
CA ASN A 74 -12.20 -7.37 -14.68
C ASN A 74 -13.62 -7.54 -14.14
N SER A 75 -13.85 -8.50 -13.25
CA SER A 75 -15.10 -8.71 -12.53
C SER A 75 -14.84 -8.91 -11.03
N VAL A 76 -15.90 -8.90 -10.24
CA VAL A 76 -15.83 -9.19 -8.79
C VAL A 76 -15.28 -10.59 -8.55
N GLU A 77 -15.72 -11.57 -9.33
CA GLU A 77 -15.32 -12.97 -9.25
C GLU A 77 -13.84 -13.15 -9.59
N GLU A 78 -13.38 -12.53 -10.69
CA GLU A 78 -11.96 -12.57 -11.10
C GLU A 78 -11.07 -11.88 -10.07
N ASN A 79 -11.45 -10.70 -9.58
CA ASN A 79 -10.70 -9.97 -8.56
C ASN A 79 -10.60 -10.78 -7.27
N SER A 80 -11.70 -11.41 -6.83
CA SER A 80 -11.71 -12.28 -5.65
C SER A 80 -10.82 -13.49 -5.84
N ALA A 81 -10.88 -14.14 -7.00
CA ALA A 81 -10.06 -15.32 -7.31
C ALA A 81 -8.55 -14.99 -7.33
N LEU A 82 -8.17 -13.77 -7.76
CA LEU A 82 -6.78 -13.32 -7.74
C LEU A 82 -6.29 -12.98 -6.34
N MET A 83 -7.12 -12.35 -5.52
CA MET A 83 -6.77 -11.92 -4.17
C MET A 83 -6.78 -13.07 -3.16
N GLN A 84 -7.75 -14.00 -3.26
CA GLN A 84 -8.02 -15.01 -2.23
C GLN A 84 -6.81 -15.88 -1.87
N PRO A 85 -5.96 -16.35 -2.81
CA PRO A 85 -4.77 -17.12 -2.45
C PRO A 85 -3.82 -16.37 -1.50
N PHE A 86 -3.72 -15.06 -1.62
CA PHE A 86 -2.88 -14.22 -0.75
C PHE A 86 -3.53 -13.92 0.61
N ILE A 87 -4.86 -13.95 0.67
CA ILE A 87 -5.58 -13.86 1.95
C ILE A 87 -5.45 -15.17 2.73
N ASP A 88 -5.51 -16.30 2.04
CA ASP A 88 -5.43 -17.64 2.65
C ASP A 88 -3.99 -18.01 3.04
N ASP A 89 -3.00 -17.57 2.25
CA ASP A 89 -1.57 -17.76 2.52
C ASP A 89 -0.86 -16.39 2.68
N ARG A 90 -0.86 -15.89 3.90
CA ARG A 90 -0.23 -14.60 4.23
C ARG A 90 1.30 -14.68 4.20
N ALA A 91 1.88 -15.86 4.36
CA ALA A 91 3.33 -16.04 4.21
C ALA A 91 3.76 -15.85 2.75
N MET A 92 2.99 -16.38 1.80
CA MET A 92 3.18 -16.10 0.36
C MET A 92 3.02 -14.60 0.06
N LEU A 93 1.99 -13.94 0.61
CA LEU A 93 1.81 -12.49 0.46
C LEU A 93 3.04 -11.72 0.96
N GLN A 94 3.47 -11.99 2.18
CA GLN A 94 4.63 -11.32 2.78
C GLN A 94 5.91 -11.56 1.98
N HIS A 95 6.12 -12.79 1.51
CA HIS A 95 7.24 -13.11 0.65
C HIS A 95 7.28 -12.23 -0.62
N ARG A 96 6.15 -12.10 -1.35
CA ARG A 96 6.08 -11.26 -2.55
C ARG A 96 6.22 -9.76 -2.27
N LEU A 97 5.74 -9.31 -1.12
CA LEU A 97 5.94 -7.93 -0.68
C LEU A 97 7.41 -7.64 -0.40
N LEU A 98 8.11 -8.55 0.28
CA LEU A 98 9.54 -8.43 0.55
C LEU A 98 10.38 -8.50 -0.73
N LEU A 99 10.02 -9.38 -1.67
CA LEU A 99 10.64 -9.43 -2.98
C LEU A 99 10.50 -8.09 -3.71
N SER A 100 9.29 -7.52 -3.76
CA SER A 100 9.03 -6.22 -4.38
C SER A 100 9.76 -5.07 -3.69
N LEU A 101 9.91 -5.14 -2.37
CA LEU A 101 10.71 -4.20 -1.60
C LEU A 101 12.20 -4.28 -1.97
N GLY A 102 12.72 -5.50 -2.14
CA GLY A 102 14.09 -5.73 -2.63
C GLY A 102 14.30 -5.08 -3.99
N VAL A 103 13.36 -5.27 -4.93
CA VAL A 103 13.40 -4.64 -6.26
C VAL A 103 13.46 -3.12 -6.18
N LEU A 104 12.66 -2.50 -5.30
CA LEU A 104 12.71 -1.04 -5.10
C LEU A 104 14.07 -0.59 -4.53
N ARG A 105 14.60 -1.31 -3.55
CA ARG A 105 15.90 -1.00 -2.93
C ARG A 105 17.10 -1.12 -3.89
N GLU A 106 16.97 -1.95 -4.92
CA GLU A 106 18.01 -2.13 -5.96
C GLU A 106 17.97 -1.04 -7.04
N GLN A 107 16.95 -0.18 -7.05
CA GLN A 107 16.89 0.91 -8.04
C GLN A 107 17.89 2.00 -7.68
N HIS A 108 18.68 2.42 -8.66
CA HIS A 108 19.77 3.40 -8.46
C HIS A 108 19.25 4.81 -8.08
N GLU A 109 17.98 5.10 -8.37
CA GLU A 109 17.33 6.37 -8.01
C GLU A 109 16.86 6.39 -6.54
N ALA A 110 16.74 5.22 -5.90
CA ALA A 110 16.18 5.07 -4.56
C ALA A 110 17.24 5.02 -3.47
N ASP A 111 17.01 5.71 -2.35
CA ASP A 111 17.77 5.49 -1.12
C ASP A 111 17.23 4.22 -0.43
N ALA A 112 17.99 3.13 -0.54
CA ALA A 112 17.62 1.82 0.00
C ALA A 112 17.40 1.81 1.52
N SER A 113 17.96 2.78 2.25
CA SER A 113 17.82 2.94 3.70
C SER A 113 16.56 3.73 4.12
N LYS A 114 15.95 4.45 3.17
CA LYS A 114 14.79 5.33 3.42
C LYS A 114 13.60 4.86 2.60
N VAL A 115 12.93 3.81 3.06
CA VAL A 115 11.80 3.22 2.34
C VAL A 115 10.55 3.19 3.20
N ALA A 116 9.40 3.52 2.59
CA ALA A 116 8.06 3.34 3.16
C ALA A 116 7.17 2.55 2.19
N ALA A 117 6.03 2.04 2.68
CA ALA A 117 5.06 1.37 1.85
C ALA A 117 3.67 1.99 2.01
N ILE A 118 2.94 2.13 0.92
CA ILE A 118 1.54 2.55 0.94
C ILE A 118 0.69 1.56 0.15
N GLY A 119 -0.60 1.49 0.44
CA GLY A 119 -1.49 0.65 -0.37
C GLY A 119 -2.96 0.97 -0.17
N TYR A 120 -3.76 0.52 -1.13
CA TYR A 120 -5.18 0.84 -1.27
C TYR A 120 -6.03 -0.43 -1.24
N CYS A 121 -7.10 -0.49 -0.44
CA CYS A 121 -7.96 -1.67 -0.34
C CYS A 121 -7.16 -2.92 0.09
N PHE A 122 -7.07 -3.95 -0.74
CA PHE A 122 -6.17 -5.10 -0.53
C PHE A 122 -4.71 -4.63 -0.33
N GLY A 123 -4.25 -3.64 -1.10
CA GLY A 123 -2.94 -3.04 -0.89
C GLY A 123 -2.76 -2.37 0.47
N GLY A 124 -3.83 -1.88 1.09
CA GLY A 124 -3.80 -1.38 2.46
C GLY A 124 -3.53 -2.48 3.49
N LEU A 125 -4.06 -3.68 3.27
CA LEU A 125 -3.68 -4.88 4.03
C LEU A 125 -2.21 -5.27 3.75
N CYS A 126 -1.77 -5.19 2.49
CA CYS A 126 -0.38 -5.46 2.12
C CYS A 126 0.61 -4.52 2.86
N ALA A 127 0.27 -3.23 2.99
CA ALA A 127 1.07 -2.28 3.75
C ALA A 127 1.16 -2.65 5.25
N LEU A 128 0.07 -3.13 5.85
CA LEU A 128 0.10 -3.63 7.22
C LEU A 128 0.89 -4.95 7.33
N ASP A 129 0.78 -5.83 6.33
CA ASP A 129 1.47 -7.12 6.34
C ASP A 129 2.98 -7.01 6.18
N ILE A 130 3.46 -6.11 5.35
CA ILE A 130 4.91 -5.89 5.25
C ILE A 130 5.46 -5.31 6.57
N ALA A 131 4.70 -4.46 7.27
CA ALA A 131 5.09 -3.99 8.61
C ALA A 131 5.14 -5.15 9.63
N ARG A 132 4.19 -6.09 9.56
CA ARG A 132 4.12 -7.29 10.42
C ARG A 132 5.29 -8.25 10.23
N THR A 133 6.01 -8.19 9.11
CA THR A 133 7.25 -8.98 8.93
C THR A 133 8.38 -8.52 9.86
N GLY A 134 8.30 -7.32 10.43
CA GLY A 134 9.37 -6.72 11.20
C GLY A 134 10.51 -6.15 10.34
N GLU A 135 10.29 -6.05 9.03
CA GLU A 135 11.24 -5.46 8.08
C GLU A 135 11.56 -4.01 8.44
N ASP A 136 12.75 -3.56 8.05
CA ASP A 136 13.21 -2.20 8.33
C ASP A 136 12.61 -1.23 7.29
N LEU A 137 11.45 -0.67 7.65
CA LEU A 137 10.74 0.36 6.91
C LEU A 137 10.55 1.58 7.79
N ALA A 138 10.69 2.78 7.23
CA ALA A 138 10.42 4.02 7.95
C ALA A 138 8.95 4.11 8.37
N GLY A 139 8.04 3.69 7.51
CA GLY A 139 6.62 3.67 7.84
C GLY A 139 5.76 3.01 6.78
N VAL A 140 4.50 2.78 7.13
CA VAL A 140 3.48 2.23 6.21
C VAL A 140 2.18 3.02 6.29
N VAL A 141 1.47 3.14 5.15
CA VAL A 141 0.17 3.81 5.07
C VAL A 141 -0.87 2.89 4.45
N SER A 142 -1.93 2.62 5.19
CA SER A 142 -3.08 1.84 4.75
C SER A 142 -4.26 2.74 4.40
N PHE A 143 -4.62 2.84 3.11
CA PHE A 143 -5.81 3.56 2.66
C PHE A 143 -6.98 2.59 2.51
N HIS A 144 -8.05 2.81 3.27
CA HIS A 144 -9.25 1.94 3.28
C HIS A 144 -8.89 0.44 3.16
N GLY A 145 -7.89 0.02 3.94
CA GLY A 145 -7.39 -1.35 3.91
C GLY A 145 -8.29 -2.33 4.62
N LEU A 146 -8.14 -3.60 4.23
CA LEU A 146 -8.59 -4.70 5.08
C LEU A 146 -7.63 -4.78 6.27
N LEU A 147 -8.16 -4.91 7.49
CA LEU A 147 -7.37 -4.73 8.72
C LEU A 147 -6.98 -6.05 9.40
N GLY A 148 -7.52 -7.17 8.94
CA GLY A 148 -7.32 -8.48 9.56
C GLY A 148 -5.84 -8.89 9.61
N ALA A 149 -5.40 -9.31 10.78
CA ALA A 149 -4.07 -9.85 10.99
C ALA A 149 -3.96 -11.30 10.49
N PRO A 150 -2.76 -11.78 10.06
CA PRO A 150 -2.54 -13.19 9.83
C PRO A 150 -2.63 -14.00 11.14
N PRO A 151 -2.85 -15.32 11.07
CA PRO A 151 -2.99 -16.18 12.26
C PRO A 151 -1.77 -16.15 13.18
N ASP A 152 -0.59 -15.93 12.63
CA ASP A 152 0.71 -15.88 13.31
C ASP A 152 1.17 -14.43 13.62
N ALA A 153 0.28 -13.46 13.52
CA ALA A 153 0.60 -12.07 13.84
C ALA A 153 1.15 -11.96 15.28
N GLY A 154 2.24 -11.23 15.41
CA GLY A 154 2.88 -11.02 16.70
C GLY A 154 4.18 -11.79 16.90
N GLY A 155 4.63 -12.54 15.91
CA GLY A 155 5.95 -13.19 15.93
C GLY A 155 7.11 -12.21 15.83
N ASN A 156 6.95 -11.10 15.09
CA ASN A 156 7.97 -10.07 14.91
C ASN A 156 7.46 -8.71 15.41
N PRO A 157 8.33 -7.89 16.03
CA PRO A 157 7.95 -6.52 16.40
C PRO A 157 7.75 -5.67 15.15
N ILE A 158 6.72 -4.84 15.16
CA ILE A 158 6.48 -3.86 14.08
C ILE A 158 7.41 -2.66 14.33
N LYS A 159 8.42 -2.49 13.48
CA LYS A 159 9.38 -1.38 13.55
C LYS A 159 8.89 -0.13 12.83
N ALA A 160 8.16 -0.34 11.72
CA ALA A 160 7.61 0.73 10.91
C ALA A 160 6.59 1.57 11.70
N ARG A 161 6.60 2.89 11.52
CA ARG A 161 5.47 3.72 11.94
C ARG A 161 4.26 3.40 11.06
N VAL A 162 3.06 3.47 11.62
CA VAL A 162 1.83 3.05 10.93
C VAL A 162 0.81 4.18 10.86
N LEU A 163 0.39 4.53 9.65
CA LEU A 163 -0.75 5.42 9.42
C LEU A 163 -1.91 4.64 8.78
N VAL A 164 -3.08 4.66 9.43
CA VAL A 164 -4.30 4.05 8.90
C VAL A 164 -5.31 5.16 8.54
N LEU A 165 -5.74 5.18 7.27
CA LEU A 165 -6.68 6.15 6.70
C LEU A 165 -7.98 5.42 6.35
N HIS A 166 -8.98 5.53 7.22
CA HIS A 166 -10.12 4.64 7.29
C HIS A 166 -11.46 5.35 7.03
N GLY A 167 -12.30 4.78 6.19
CA GLY A 167 -13.71 5.19 6.05
C GLY A 167 -14.53 4.58 7.18
N TRP A 168 -15.21 5.42 8.00
CA TRP A 168 -15.90 4.92 9.19
C TRP A 168 -17.11 4.02 8.88
N ASP A 169 -17.71 4.18 7.71
CA ASP A 169 -18.85 3.39 7.23
C ASP A 169 -18.42 2.26 6.27
N ASP A 170 -17.14 1.86 6.33
CA ASP A 170 -16.57 0.78 5.52
C ASP A 170 -17.07 -0.58 6.00
N PRO A 171 -17.92 -1.30 5.23
CA PRO A 171 -18.45 -2.60 5.65
C PRO A 171 -17.41 -3.72 5.62
N MET A 172 -16.27 -3.52 4.92
CA MET A 172 -15.18 -4.51 4.83
C MET A 172 -14.22 -4.43 6.03
N ALA A 173 -14.24 -3.31 6.75
CA ALA A 173 -13.43 -3.09 7.94
C ALA A 173 -14.27 -2.36 9.02
N PRO A 174 -15.25 -3.05 9.63
CA PRO A 174 -16.14 -2.45 10.63
C PRO A 174 -15.38 -2.02 11.90
N PRO A 175 -16.02 -1.26 12.81
CA PRO A 175 -15.35 -0.74 14.02
C PRO A 175 -14.65 -1.81 14.87
N GLU A 176 -15.14 -3.03 14.88
CA GLU A 176 -14.52 -4.15 15.61
C GLU A 176 -13.15 -4.51 15.01
N ALA A 177 -13.02 -4.45 13.68
CA ALA A 177 -11.73 -4.69 13.00
C ALA A 177 -10.75 -3.56 13.30
N VAL A 178 -11.21 -2.30 13.35
CA VAL A 178 -10.40 -1.15 13.78
C VAL A 178 -9.90 -1.33 15.20
N LEU A 179 -10.79 -1.75 16.12
CA LEU A 179 -10.42 -1.99 17.51
C LEU A 179 -9.45 -3.17 17.65
N ALA A 180 -9.61 -4.23 16.86
CA ALA A 180 -8.68 -5.36 16.85
C ALA A 180 -7.28 -4.93 16.39
N LEU A 181 -7.18 -4.18 15.29
CA LEU A 181 -5.92 -3.65 14.79
C LEU A 181 -5.24 -2.72 15.82
N SER A 182 -6.00 -1.80 16.45
CA SER A 182 -5.44 -0.88 17.44
C SER A 182 -4.83 -1.61 18.64
N LYS A 183 -5.47 -2.70 19.09
CA LYS A 183 -4.95 -3.58 20.15
C LYS A 183 -3.69 -4.32 19.71
N GLU A 184 -3.68 -4.82 18.48
CA GLU A 184 -2.51 -5.50 17.89
C GLU A 184 -1.31 -4.54 17.85
N LEU A 185 -1.45 -3.38 17.21
CA LEU A 185 -0.38 -2.41 17.06
C LEU A 185 0.17 -1.92 18.40
N SER A 186 -0.72 -1.63 19.36
CA SER A 186 -0.32 -1.22 20.71
C SER A 186 0.43 -2.34 21.47
N LYS A 187 -0.03 -3.60 21.33
CA LYS A 187 0.65 -4.76 21.94
C LYS A 187 2.04 -4.99 21.35
N GLN A 188 2.21 -4.71 20.05
CA GLN A 188 3.48 -4.82 19.33
C GLN A 188 4.43 -3.64 19.61
N GLY A 189 3.98 -2.61 20.32
CA GLY A 189 4.77 -1.40 20.59
C GLY A 189 5.00 -0.52 19.38
N ALA A 190 4.18 -0.67 18.34
CA ALA A 190 4.27 0.16 17.14
C ALA A 190 3.91 1.63 17.44
N ASP A 191 4.60 2.56 16.78
CA ASP A 191 4.15 3.96 16.67
C ASP A 191 3.08 4.03 15.59
N TRP A 192 1.83 4.28 15.99
CA TRP A 192 0.70 4.23 15.06
C TRP A 192 -0.31 5.35 15.27
N GLN A 193 -0.96 5.72 14.19
CA GLN A 193 -2.09 6.64 14.19
C GLN A 193 -3.17 6.18 13.21
N LEU A 194 -4.42 6.52 13.51
CA LEU A 194 -5.58 6.24 12.67
C LEU A 194 -6.40 7.51 12.50
N GLN A 195 -6.74 7.83 11.24
CA GLN A 195 -7.69 8.87 10.91
C GLN A 195 -8.93 8.24 10.29
N ALA A 196 -10.06 8.39 10.98
CA ALA A 196 -11.36 7.93 10.52
C ALA A 196 -12.15 9.08 9.85
N TYR A 197 -12.73 8.78 8.69
CA TYR A 197 -13.55 9.72 7.93
C TYR A 197 -15.02 9.30 8.04
N GLY A 198 -15.83 10.08 8.76
CA GLY A 198 -17.28 9.82 8.91
C GLY A 198 -18.02 9.91 7.58
N ASN A 199 -19.13 9.17 7.45
CA ASN A 199 -19.95 9.07 6.23
C ASN A 199 -19.13 8.66 4.99
N THR A 200 -18.12 7.81 5.18
CA THR A 200 -17.17 7.42 4.16
C THR A 200 -17.06 5.90 4.15
N MET A 201 -17.30 5.30 3.00
CA MET A 201 -17.25 3.86 2.75
C MET A 201 -15.87 3.42 2.24
N HIS A 202 -15.74 2.12 1.89
CA HIS A 202 -14.53 1.55 1.27
C HIS A 202 -14.23 2.22 -0.09
N ALA A 203 -12.99 2.10 -0.55
CA ALA A 203 -12.50 2.62 -1.84
C ALA A 203 -12.71 4.14 -2.05
N PHE A 204 -12.79 4.92 -0.97
CA PHE A 204 -13.08 6.36 -1.02
C PHE A 204 -12.05 7.19 -1.81
N THR A 205 -10.89 6.63 -2.14
CA THR A 205 -9.86 7.29 -2.95
C THR A 205 -9.95 7.00 -4.44
N ASN A 206 -10.88 6.10 -4.86
CA ASN A 206 -11.04 5.73 -6.26
C ASN A 206 -12.21 6.47 -6.89
N PRO A 207 -11.98 7.43 -7.84
CA PRO A 207 -13.06 8.18 -8.47
C PRO A 207 -14.08 7.35 -9.24
N ALA A 208 -13.71 6.11 -9.64
CA ALA A 208 -14.61 5.19 -10.33
C ALA A 208 -15.51 4.37 -9.37
N ALA A 209 -15.25 4.41 -8.05
CA ALA A 209 -16.02 3.64 -7.09
C ALA A 209 -17.42 4.28 -6.86
N ASN A 210 -18.48 3.52 -7.17
CA ASN A 210 -19.86 3.97 -7.04
C ASN A 210 -20.84 2.80 -6.75
N ASP A 211 -20.42 1.83 -5.95
CA ASP A 211 -21.26 0.70 -5.56
C ASP A 211 -21.60 0.78 -4.06
N ARG A 212 -22.81 1.29 -3.77
CA ARG A 212 -23.31 1.40 -2.39
C ARG A 212 -23.70 0.06 -1.78
N VAL A 213 -24.04 -0.93 -2.61
CA VAL A 213 -24.42 -2.27 -2.11
C VAL A 213 -23.17 -3.01 -1.62
N MET A 214 -22.10 -2.94 -2.39
CA MET A 214 -20.78 -3.45 -1.98
C MET A 214 -20.11 -2.56 -0.92
N GLY A 215 -20.56 -1.31 -0.74
CA GLY A 215 -19.96 -0.36 0.17
C GLY A 215 -18.68 0.29 -0.36
N THR A 216 -18.50 0.34 -1.68
CA THR A 216 -17.34 0.95 -2.35
C THR A 216 -17.76 2.23 -3.03
N VAL A 217 -17.49 3.39 -2.41
CA VAL A 217 -17.98 4.70 -2.88
C VAL A 217 -16.90 5.76 -2.75
N TYR A 218 -16.62 6.46 -3.86
CA TYR A 218 -15.72 7.60 -3.86
C TYR A 218 -16.19 8.73 -2.95
N ASN A 219 -15.30 9.28 -2.15
CA ASN A 219 -15.54 10.48 -1.35
C ASN A 219 -14.43 11.51 -1.59
N PRO A 220 -14.68 12.57 -2.38
CA PRO A 220 -13.64 13.53 -2.77
C PRO A 220 -13.03 14.29 -1.57
N SER A 221 -13.79 14.48 -0.49
CA SER A 221 -13.27 15.11 0.73
C SER A 221 -12.30 14.19 1.48
N ALA A 222 -12.69 12.92 1.66
CA ALA A 222 -11.85 11.92 2.31
C ALA A 222 -10.60 11.62 1.48
N ASP A 223 -10.72 11.49 0.14
CA ASP A 223 -9.57 11.32 -0.77
C ASP A 223 -8.55 12.45 -0.60
N ARG A 224 -8.99 13.70 -0.71
CA ARG A 224 -8.09 14.86 -0.55
C ARG A 224 -7.46 14.92 0.85
N ARG A 225 -8.25 14.69 1.91
CA ARG A 225 -7.78 14.76 3.30
C ARG A 225 -6.79 13.64 3.61
N SER A 226 -7.07 12.43 3.14
CA SER A 226 -6.18 11.27 3.34
C SER A 226 -4.85 11.43 2.59
N TRP A 227 -4.88 12.01 1.38
CA TRP A 227 -3.67 12.34 0.66
C TRP A 227 -2.79 13.35 1.41
N VAL A 228 -3.38 14.41 1.98
CA VAL A 228 -2.65 15.38 2.81
C VAL A 228 -2.08 14.72 4.07
N ALA A 229 -2.86 13.87 4.74
CA ALA A 229 -2.40 13.14 5.92
C ALA A 229 -1.20 12.23 5.61
N MET A 230 -1.27 11.48 4.50
CA MET A 230 -0.15 10.66 4.03
C MET A 230 1.10 11.52 3.73
N ARG A 231 0.94 12.65 3.05
CA ARG A 231 2.08 13.55 2.77
C ARG A 231 2.75 14.03 4.05
N ASN A 232 1.98 14.55 5.01
CA ASN A 232 2.52 15.02 6.29
C ASN A 232 3.25 13.88 7.04
N PHE A 233 2.71 12.66 6.95
CA PHE A 233 3.34 11.49 7.55
C PHE A 233 4.68 11.13 6.87
N LEU A 234 4.73 11.15 5.53
CA LEU A 234 5.97 10.90 4.78
C LEU A 234 7.01 12.01 5.02
N ASP A 235 6.58 13.27 5.11
CA ASP A 235 7.45 14.41 5.44
C ASP A 235 8.06 14.23 6.85
N GLU A 236 7.29 13.74 7.82
CA GLU A 236 7.80 13.40 9.17
C GLU A 236 8.80 12.23 9.15
N LEU A 237 8.55 11.21 8.32
CA LEU A 237 9.43 10.05 8.22
C LEU A 237 10.80 10.39 7.61
N PHE A 238 10.84 11.27 6.63
CA PHE A 238 12.02 11.49 5.80
C PHE A 238 12.67 12.87 6.00
N GLY A 239 12.11 13.69 6.85
CA GLY A 239 12.68 14.99 7.20
C GLY A 239 12.55 16.01 6.08
N GLY A 240 11.33 16.07 5.49
CA GLY A 240 10.98 17.06 4.46
C GLY A 240 10.99 18.50 4.96
#